data_43d1b800db15fab9cca285bcf59eaebd
#
_entry.id   43d1b800db15fab9cca285bcf59eaebd
#
_cell.length_a   1.000
_cell.length_b   1.000
_cell.length_c   1.000
_cell.angle_alpha   90.00
_cell.angle_beta   90.00
_cell.angle_gamma   90.00
#
_symmetry.space_group_name_H-M   'P 1'
#
loop_
_entity.id
_entity.type
_entity.pdbx_description
1 polymer ?
#
loop_
_entity_poly.entity_id
_entity_poly.type
_entity_poly.pdbx_seq_one_letter_code
_entity_poly.pdbx_strand_id
1 'polypeptide(L)'
;NDLFGNVAPAIPTSGVDVVTGVGAGKGYLMKQGMTVVFSGWQGDRPSSLSGPTAAITSAKKWYAPGMTLPVAKENGARITGASQDEFIADNASSNLLGTYYPRAANTAASLTIRKTPTDAPITVDASMWTYTAGTGVAEGGNTGATGFGFVTIDRAKVRASSAYAAALDAGSDNGSIYHFNYTASDPKPMGLGFLAVRDLISFLKYEKVDLQGNANPVAGNITTTLATGISQSGRYLRDFLWLGFNTDKQLRTVFDGMLPLVGGSRKTYTNYRWSKPGDYSRQQETHYTPGDQFPFAFSTITDPLTGKTDGLMKK
;
A
#
# COMPACT_ATOMS: atom_id res chain seq x y z
N ASN A 1 -13.81 5.79 -11.51
CA ASN A 1 -14.37 7.08 -11.10
C ASN A 1 -13.44 8.17 -11.59
N ASP A 2 -13.83 8.73 -12.70
CA ASP A 2 -13.14 9.78 -13.40
C ASP A 2 -13.61 11.14 -12.85
N LEU A 3 -12.95 11.62 -11.82
CA LEU A 3 -13.25 12.92 -11.20
C LEU A 3 -13.12 14.10 -12.18
N PHE A 4 -12.37 13.88 -13.28
CA PHE A 4 -12.10 14.93 -14.28
C PHE A 4 -12.54 14.54 -15.68
N GLY A 5 -13.27 13.45 -15.85
CA GLY A 5 -13.68 12.94 -17.15
C GLY A 5 -12.52 12.51 -18.06
N ASN A 6 -11.33 12.32 -17.49
CA ASN A 6 -10.10 12.06 -18.24
C ASN A 6 -9.58 10.66 -18.14
N VAL A 7 -9.90 9.96 -17.08
CA VAL A 7 -9.18 8.73 -16.77
C VAL A 7 -10.12 7.76 -16.12
N ALA A 8 -10.72 6.91 -16.94
CA ALA A 8 -11.05 5.58 -16.46
C ALA A 8 -9.79 4.73 -16.70
N PRO A 9 -9.25 4.03 -15.72
CA PRO A 9 -8.33 2.95 -16.03
C PRO A 9 -9.10 2.00 -16.95
N ALA A 10 -8.76 1.99 -18.23
CA ALA A 10 -9.29 1.00 -19.14
C ALA A 10 -8.82 -0.35 -18.60
N ILE A 11 -9.75 -1.25 -18.33
CA ILE A 11 -9.42 -2.61 -17.96
C ILE A 11 -8.73 -3.20 -19.18
N PRO A 12 -7.44 -3.59 -19.11
CA PRO A 12 -6.79 -4.20 -20.25
C PRO A 12 -7.55 -5.49 -20.58
N THR A 13 -8.10 -5.60 -21.78
CA THR A 13 -8.76 -6.79 -22.25
C THR A 13 -7.77 -7.89 -22.67
N SER A 14 -6.49 -7.55 -22.73
CA SER A 14 -5.39 -8.47 -22.97
C SER A 14 -4.28 -8.17 -21.97
N GLY A 15 -3.71 -9.18 -21.34
CA GLY A 15 -2.75 -9.09 -20.24
C GLY A 15 -1.40 -8.43 -20.54
N VAL A 16 -1.37 -7.43 -21.40
CA VAL A 16 -0.17 -6.72 -21.82
C VAL A 16 -0.44 -5.23 -21.71
N ASP A 17 0.32 -4.59 -20.85
CA ASP A 17 0.52 -3.15 -20.76
C ASP A 17 -0.40 -2.36 -19.83
N VAL A 18 0.11 -2.18 -18.61
CA VAL A 18 -0.44 -1.24 -17.62
C VAL A 18 -0.45 0.21 -18.14
N VAL A 19 0.45 0.53 -19.07
CA VAL A 19 0.61 1.87 -19.64
C VAL A 19 -0.44 2.18 -20.71
N THR A 20 -0.86 1.19 -21.49
CA THR A 20 -1.90 1.36 -22.52
C THR A 20 -3.32 1.24 -21.99
N GLY A 21 -3.50 0.77 -20.76
CA GLY A 21 -4.80 0.62 -20.11
C GLY A 21 -5.38 1.90 -19.50
N VAL A 22 -4.61 2.99 -19.47
CA VAL A 22 -5.09 4.29 -19.01
C VAL A 22 -5.70 5.03 -20.21
N GLY A 23 -7.00 4.92 -20.37
CA GLY A 23 -7.72 5.68 -21.38
C GLY A 23 -7.72 7.18 -21.06
N ALA A 24 -7.59 8.00 -22.08
CA ALA A 24 -7.72 9.46 -21.96
C ALA A 24 -9.13 9.90 -21.51
N GLY A 25 -10.05 8.97 -21.27
CA GLY A 25 -11.43 9.27 -20.97
C GLY A 25 -12.02 10.20 -22.04
N LYS A 26 -12.68 11.30 -21.61
CA LYS A 26 -13.12 12.36 -22.51
C LYS A 26 -12.02 13.35 -22.88
N GLY A 27 -10.81 13.16 -22.38
CA GLY A 27 -9.64 13.98 -22.63
C GLY A 27 -9.77 15.43 -22.09
N TYR A 28 -10.53 15.64 -21.05
CA TYR A 28 -10.81 17.00 -20.55
C TYR A 28 -9.53 17.76 -20.17
N LEU A 29 -8.67 17.21 -19.31
CA LEU A 29 -7.43 17.87 -18.91
C LEU A 29 -6.49 18.09 -20.10
N MET A 30 -6.38 17.11 -21.00
CA MET A 30 -5.56 17.23 -22.21
C MET A 30 -6.09 18.33 -23.15
N LYS A 31 -7.41 18.48 -23.25
CA LYS A 31 -8.03 19.59 -23.99
C LYS A 31 -7.76 20.95 -23.36
N GLN A 32 -7.42 20.98 -22.06
CA GLN A 32 -6.97 22.18 -21.38
C GLN A 32 -5.45 22.40 -21.49
N GLY A 33 -4.76 21.63 -22.34
CA GLY A 33 -3.31 21.76 -22.53
C GLY A 33 -2.47 21.09 -21.45
N MET A 34 -3.06 20.24 -20.62
CA MET A 34 -2.33 19.56 -19.53
C MET A 34 -1.72 18.23 -20.01
N THR A 35 -0.49 17.98 -19.60
CA THR A 35 0.11 16.65 -19.65
C THR A 35 -0.23 15.89 -18.37
N VAL A 36 -0.77 14.68 -18.48
CA VAL A 36 -1.18 13.86 -17.33
C VAL A 36 -0.16 12.74 -17.12
N VAL A 37 0.36 12.64 -15.90
CA VAL A 37 1.32 11.60 -15.51
C VAL A 37 0.72 10.77 -14.39
N PHE A 38 0.72 9.44 -14.56
CA PHE A 38 0.34 8.48 -13.53
C PHE A 38 1.60 7.88 -12.93
N SER A 39 1.81 8.06 -11.64
CA SER A 39 2.96 7.52 -10.93
C SER A 39 2.53 6.61 -9.80
N GLY A 40 3.09 5.40 -9.76
CA GLY A 40 3.04 4.53 -8.58
C GLY A 40 4.06 4.99 -7.55
N TRP A 41 3.70 4.92 -6.27
CA TRP A 41 4.58 5.26 -5.16
C TRP A 41 4.69 4.11 -4.14
N GLN A 42 3.81 3.12 -4.23
CA GLN A 42 3.64 2.05 -3.25
C GLN A 42 4.44 0.81 -3.68
N GLY A 43 5.29 0.31 -2.83
CA GLY A 43 6.17 -0.83 -3.13
C GLY A 43 5.85 -2.12 -2.37
N ASP A 44 4.81 -2.12 -1.53
CA ASP A 44 4.31 -3.30 -0.83
C ASP A 44 3.30 -4.11 -1.67
N ARG A 45 3.04 -3.67 -2.90
CA ARG A 45 2.31 -4.44 -3.91
C ARG A 45 3.26 -4.95 -4.97
N PRO A 46 3.15 -6.23 -5.39
CA PRO A 46 3.92 -6.73 -6.53
C PRO A 46 3.64 -5.90 -7.79
N SER A 47 4.68 -5.49 -8.47
CA SER A 47 4.59 -4.75 -9.75
C SER A 47 4.16 -5.64 -10.91
N SER A 48 4.27 -6.95 -10.77
CA SER A 48 3.81 -7.94 -11.74
C SER A 48 2.86 -8.92 -11.07
N LEU A 49 1.74 -9.19 -11.71
CA LEU A 49 0.80 -10.24 -11.32
C LEU A 49 1.35 -11.62 -11.75
N SER A 50 2.46 -12.03 -11.19
CA SER A 50 2.95 -13.40 -11.30
C SER A 50 2.42 -14.21 -10.11
N GLY A 51 1.17 -14.53 -10.13
CA GLY A 51 0.54 -15.45 -9.21
C GLY A 51 -0.27 -16.50 -9.98
N PRO A 52 -0.90 -17.46 -9.33
CA PRO A 52 -1.76 -18.39 -10.02
C PRO A 52 -2.84 -17.61 -10.78
N THR A 53 -2.57 -17.46 -12.07
CA THR A 53 -3.37 -16.66 -13.03
C THR A 53 -4.79 -17.19 -13.23
N ALA A 54 -5.10 -18.35 -12.68
CA ALA A 54 -6.42 -18.97 -12.79
C ALA A 54 -7.55 -18.21 -12.09
N ALA A 55 -7.22 -17.30 -11.17
CA ALA A 55 -8.20 -16.62 -10.35
C ALA A 55 -8.54 -15.18 -10.78
N ILE A 56 -7.89 -14.62 -11.80
CA ILE A 56 -8.16 -13.25 -12.25
C ILE A 56 -9.10 -13.24 -13.48
N THR A 57 -10.14 -14.04 -13.44
CA THR A 57 -11.15 -14.06 -14.50
C THR A 57 -12.34 -13.13 -14.29
N SER A 58 -12.46 -12.51 -13.11
CA SER A 58 -13.52 -11.55 -12.87
C SER A 58 -13.16 -10.13 -13.30
N ALA A 59 -14.16 -9.40 -13.80
CA ALA A 59 -14.06 -8.10 -14.45
C ALA A 59 -13.57 -6.90 -13.57
N LYS A 60 -12.86 -7.16 -12.49
CA LYS A 60 -12.39 -6.13 -11.54
C LYS A 60 -10.88 -6.11 -11.37
N LYS A 61 -10.16 -6.16 -12.48
CA LYS A 61 -8.69 -6.00 -12.45
C LYS A 61 -8.31 -4.52 -12.29
N TRP A 62 -8.22 -4.06 -11.07
CA TRP A 62 -7.63 -2.75 -10.79
C TRP A 62 -6.11 -2.90 -10.77
N TYR A 63 -5.46 -2.50 -11.85
CA TYR A 63 -4.00 -2.38 -11.87
C TYR A 63 -3.62 -0.99 -11.36
N ALA A 64 -3.20 -0.90 -10.11
CA ALA A 64 -2.45 0.25 -9.67
C ALA A 64 -1.00 0.07 -10.13
N PRO A 65 -0.34 1.08 -10.72
CA PRO A 65 1.07 1.02 -11.01
C PRO A 65 1.82 0.80 -9.69
N GLY A 66 2.42 -0.39 -9.55
CA GLY A 66 3.27 -0.73 -8.41
C GLY A 66 4.71 -0.27 -8.67
N MET A 67 5.45 -0.02 -7.61
CA MET A 67 6.87 0.28 -7.69
C MET A 67 7.67 -0.92 -7.25
N THR A 68 8.63 -1.35 -8.07
CA THR A 68 9.61 -2.35 -7.65
C THR A 68 10.69 -1.67 -6.81
N LEU A 69 10.72 -2.00 -5.52
CA LEU A 69 11.72 -1.49 -4.59
C LEU A 69 12.84 -2.51 -4.39
N PRO A 70 14.08 -2.05 -4.17
CA PRO A 70 15.18 -2.91 -3.79
C PRO A 70 14.91 -3.52 -2.41
N VAL A 71 15.50 -4.69 -2.18
CA VAL A 71 15.54 -5.29 -0.84
C VAL A 71 16.65 -4.63 -0.04
N ALA A 72 16.34 -4.15 1.15
CA ALA A 72 17.34 -3.61 2.06
C ALA A 72 18.20 -4.74 2.64
N LYS A 73 19.49 -4.44 2.81
CA LYS A 73 20.48 -5.34 3.40
C LYS A 73 21.26 -4.62 4.49
N GLU A 74 21.71 -5.35 5.49
CA GLU A 74 22.58 -4.85 6.54
C GLU A 74 23.98 -5.45 6.33
N ASN A 75 24.96 -4.59 6.01
CA ASN A 75 26.33 -5.02 5.66
C ASN A 75 26.38 -6.13 4.60
N GLY A 76 25.49 -6.05 3.59
CA GLY A 76 25.37 -7.06 2.55
C GLY A 76 24.53 -8.28 2.94
N ALA A 77 24.23 -8.48 4.22
CA ALA A 77 23.44 -9.60 4.71
C ALA A 77 21.92 -9.37 4.58
N ARG A 78 21.20 -10.48 4.46
CA ARG A 78 19.73 -10.46 4.47
C ARG A 78 19.21 -10.04 5.83
N ILE A 79 18.26 -9.12 5.86
CA ILE A 79 17.59 -8.69 7.09
C ILE A 79 16.38 -9.57 7.34
N THR A 80 16.26 -10.07 8.58
CA THR A 80 15.07 -10.75 9.09
C THR A 80 14.60 -10.13 10.39
N GLY A 81 13.35 -10.37 10.78
CA GLY A 81 12.82 -9.89 12.04
C GLY A 81 11.34 -10.17 12.21
N ALA A 82 10.84 -9.98 13.42
CA ALA A 82 9.44 -10.23 13.73
C ALA A 82 8.52 -9.32 12.91
N SER A 83 7.48 -9.90 12.36
CA SER A 83 6.40 -9.23 11.65
C SER A 83 5.08 -9.96 11.91
N GLN A 84 3.99 -9.29 11.57
CA GLN A 84 2.65 -9.84 11.70
C GLN A 84 1.76 -9.29 10.60
N ASP A 85 0.79 -10.09 10.19
CA ASP A 85 -0.28 -9.68 9.29
C ASP A 85 -1.62 -9.99 9.93
N GLU A 86 -2.53 -9.02 9.90
CA GLU A 86 -3.88 -9.13 10.44
C GLU A 86 -4.88 -9.27 9.29
N PHE A 87 -5.87 -10.09 9.51
CA PHE A 87 -6.92 -10.37 8.55
C PHE A 87 -8.26 -10.47 9.29
N ILE A 88 -9.24 -9.74 8.79
CA ILE A 88 -10.61 -9.83 9.30
C ILE A 88 -11.42 -10.68 8.32
N ALA A 89 -12.02 -11.73 8.83
CA ALA A 89 -12.88 -12.61 8.06
C ALA A 89 -14.24 -11.94 7.84
N ASP A 90 -14.50 -11.40 6.66
CA ASP A 90 -15.74 -10.70 6.34
C ASP A 90 -16.72 -11.51 5.47
N ASN A 91 -16.32 -12.70 5.06
CA ASN A 91 -17.18 -13.63 4.34
C ASN A 91 -16.79 -15.07 4.65
N ALA A 92 -17.70 -16.02 4.38
CA ALA A 92 -17.51 -17.44 4.72
C ALA A 92 -16.57 -18.21 3.75
N SER A 93 -16.25 -17.64 2.61
CA SER A 93 -15.59 -18.37 1.50
C SER A 93 -14.11 -18.09 1.35
N SER A 94 -13.61 -16.96 1.87
CA SER A 94 -12.21 -16.60 1.74
C SER A 94 -11.34 -17.28 2.79
N ASN A 95 -10.47 -18.16 2.34
CA ASN A 95 -9.56 -18.91 3.21
C ASN A 95 -8.09 -18.46 3.09
N LEU A 96 -7.82 -17.45 2.28
CA LEU A 96 -6.46 -17.06 1.89
C LEU A 96 -6.11 -15.66 2.39
N LEU A 97 -5.01 -15.56 3.12
CA LEU A 97 -4.42 -14.33 3.62
C LEU A 97 -3.07 -14.10 2.92
N GLY A 98 -2.89 -12.97 2.23
CA GLY A 98 -1.60 -12.58 1.67
C GLY A 98 -0.71 -11.90 2.72
N THR A 99 0.55 -12.29 2.81
CA THR A 99 1.54 -11.63 3.65
C THR A 99 2.28 -10.53 2.88
N TYR A 100 2.57 -9.42 3.54
CA TYR A 100 3.25 -8.26 2.91
C TYR A 100 4.75 -8.50 2.72
N TYR A 101 5.33 -9.43 3.48
CA TYR A 101 6.73 -9.82 3.39
C TYR A 101 6.86 -11.33 3.36
N PRO A 102 7.91 -11.88 2.70
CA PRO A 102 8.19 -13.30 2.75
C PRO A 102 8.50 -13.74 4.19
N ARG A 103 8.03 -14.91 4.57
CA ARG A 103 8.48 -15.57 5.80
C ARG A 103 9.91 -16.09 5.60
N ALA A 104 10.78 -15.82 6.55
CA ALA A 104 12.12 -16.41 6.55
C ALA A 104 12.05 -17.94 6.65
N ALA A 105 12.89 -18.61 5.86
CA ALA A 105 12.91 -20.07 5.83
C ALA A 105 13.24 -20.65 7.21
N ASN A 106 12.64 -21.79 7.52
CA ASN A 106 12.89 -22.57 8.75
C ASN A 106 12.66 -21.80 10.06
N THR A 107 11.82 -20.77 10.04
CA THR A 107 11.44 -20.02 11.25
C THR A 107 10.06 -20.44 11.74
N ALA A 108 9.83 -20.29 13.04
CA ALA A 108 8.52 -20.50 13.62
C ALA A 108 7.51 -19.44 13.12
N ALA A 109 6.26 -19.83 13.02
CA ALA A 109 5.14 -18.94 12.80
C ALA A 109 3.94 -19.44 13.58
N SER A 110 3.01 -18.54 13.90
CA SER A 110 1.77 -18.88 14.58
C SER A 110 0.61 -18.12 13.97
N LEU A 111 -0.54 -18.74 13.99
CA LEU A 111 -1.81 -18.10 13.65
C LEU A 111 -2.66 -18.02 14.91
N THR A 112 -3.26 -16.88 15.18
CA THR A 112 -4.22 -16.74 16.28
C THR A 112 -5.55 -16.20 15.75
N ILE A 113 -6.61 -16.41 16.52
CA ILE A 113 -7.95 -15.87 16.26
C ILE A 113 -8.50 -15.20 17.53
N ARG A 114 -9.26 -14.12 17.37
CA ARG A 114 -10.01 -13.44 18.43
C ARG A 114 -11.26 -12.78 17.85
N LYS A 115 -12.25 -12.50 18.67
CA LYS A 115 -13.49 -11.86 18.22
C LYS A 115 -13.33 -10.34 18.08
N THR A 116 -12.72 -9.69 19.08
CA THR A 116 -12.50 -8.23 19.11
C THR A 116 -11.03 -7.90 19.34
N PRO A 117 -10.59 -6.66 19.06
CA PRO A 117 -9.20 -6.25 19.27
C PRO A 117 -8.73 -6.38 20.73
N THR A 118 -9.63 -6.36 21.68
CA THR A 118 -9.35 -6.40 23.13
C THR A 118 -9.40 -7.80 23.71
N ASP A 119 -9.91 -8.78 22.99
CA ASP A 119 -9.97 -10.16 23.48
C ASP A 119 -8.60 -10.82 23.46
N ALA A 120 -8.40 -11.77 24.38
CA ALA A 120 -7.24 -12.62 24.39
C ALA A 120 -7.20 -13.48 23.10
N PRO A 121 -6.08 -13.47 22.35
CA PRO A 121 -5.99 -14.29 21.16
C PRO A 121 -5.89 -15.78 21.49
N ILE A 122 -6.60 -16.60 20.73
CA ILE A 122 -6.55 -18.07 20.83
C ILE A 122 -5.65 -18.57 19.69
N THR A 123 -4.66 -19.40 20.00
CA THR A 123 -3.78 -20.00 19.00
C THR A 123 -4.55 -21.00 18.16
N VAL A 124 -4.49 -20.85 16.83
CA VAL A 124 -5.08 -21.80 15.87
C VAL A 124 -4.11 -22.97 15.68
N ASP A 125 -4.62 -24.20 15.78
CA ASP A 125 -3.84 -25.40 15.62
C ASP A 125 -3.13 -25.42 14.25
N ALA A 126 -1.87 -25.85 14.25
CA ALA A 126 -1.04 -25.85 13.04
C ALA A 126 -1.57 -26.75 11.91
N SER A 127 -2.42 -27.73 12.23
CA SER A 127 -3.08 -28.57 11.22
C SER A 127 -4.22 -27.87 10.47
N MET A 128 -4.64 -26.68 10.94
CA MET A 128 -5.74 -25.92 10.36
C MET A 128 -5.29 -24.78 9.45
N TRP A 129 -3.99 -24.62 9.24
CA TRP A 129 -3.47 -23.61 8.33
C TRP A 129 -2.13 -24.04 7.70
N THR A 130 -1.82 -23.46 6.55
CA THR A 130 -0.54 -23.67 5.86
C THR A 130 0.00 -22.34 5.37
N TYR A 131 1.33 -22.25 5.25
CA TYR A 131 1.99 -21.11 4.62
C TYR A 131 2.65 -21.56 3.31
N THR A 132 2.37 -20.84 2.22
CA THR A 132 3.00 -21.04 0.92
C THR A 132 3.80 -19.81 0.55
N ALA A 133 5.09 -19.98 0.29
CA ALA A 133 5.93 -18.89 -0.23
C ALA A 133 5.58 -18.62 -1.71
N GLY A 134 5.64 -17.37 -2.10
CA GLY A 134 5.39 -16.98 -3.49
C GLY A 134 4.82 -15.58 -3.60
N THR A 135 4.85 -15.02 -4.80
CA THR A 135 4.20 -13.75 -5.10
C THR A 135 2.87 -14.01 -5.82
N GLY A 136 1.84 -13.26 -5.51
CA GLY A 136 0.55 -13.44 -6.18
C GLY A 136 -0.54 -12.53 -5.64
N VAL A 137 -1.74 -12.75 -6.17
CA VAL A 137 -2.98 -12.11 -5.70
C VAL A 137 -3.82 -13.17 -5.01
N ALA A 138 -4.17 -12.94 -3.74
CA ALA A 138 -5.15 -13.75 -3.04
C ALA A 138 -6.55 -13.28 -3.44
N GLU A 139 -7.35 -14.17 -4.02
CA GLU A 139 -8.78 -13.91 -4.19
C GLU A 139 -9.53 -14.14 -2.88
N GLY A 140 -10.48 -13.26 -2.61
CA GLY A 140 -11.54 -13.53 -1.66
C GLY A 140 -11.38 -13.02 -0.24
N GLY A 141 -10.42 -12.16 0.02
CA GLY A 141 -10.45 -11.31 1.20
C GLY A 141 -10.91 -9.90 0.84
N ASN A 142 -11.29 -9.10 1.80
CA ASN A 142 -11.54 -7.65 1.64
C ASN A 142 -10.38 -6.92 0.96
N THR A 143 -9.30 -7.60 0.73
CA THR A 143 -8.02 -7.02 0.46
C THR A 143 -7.63 -7.05 -1.00
N GLY A 144 -8.15 -7.99 -1.83
CA GLY A 144 -7.47 -8.25 -3.08
C GLY A 144 -5.96 -8.37 -2.82
N ALA A 145 -5.60 -9.08 -1.76
CA ALA A 145 -4.29 -9.01 -1.17
C ALA A 145 -3.25 -9.56 -2.14
N THR A 146 -2.44 -8.65 -2.64
CA THR A 146 -1.19 -9.03 -3.27
C THR A 146 -0.21 -9.35 -2.14
N GLY A 147 0.31 -10.57 -2.10
CA GLY A 147 1.22 -11.00 -1.06
C GLY A 147 2.54 -11.50 -1.61
N PHE A 148 3.54 -11.50 -0.75
CA PHE A 148 4.83 -12.17 -0.99
C PHE A 148 4.88 -13.56 -0.34
N GLY A 149 3.76 -14.01 0.16
CA GLY A 149 3.46 -15.31 0.71
C GLY A 149 1.98 -15.40 1.06
N PHE A 150 1.49 -16.60 1.30
CA PHE A 150 0.08 -16.83 1.56
C PHE A 150 -0.13 -17.77 2.73
N VAL A 151 -1.02 -17.42 3.63
CA VAL A 151 -1.57 -18.30 4.66
C VAL A 151 -2.93 -18.79 4.19
N THR A 152 -3.07 -20.09 4.05
CA THR A 152 -4.37 -20.74 3.79
C THR A 152 -4.91 -21.28 5.09
N ILE A 153 -6.14 -20.93 5.44
CA ILE A 153 -6.78 -21.30 6.71
C ILE A 153 -7.96 -22.23 6.42
N ASP A 154 -8.02 -23.36 7.09
CA ASP A 154 -9.22 -24.23 7.09
C ASP A 154 -10.26 -23.67 8.07
N ARG A 155 -10.91 -22.60 7.65
CA ARG A 155 -11.91 -21.90 8.46
C ARG A 155 -13.11 -22.77 8.80
N ALA A 156 -13.41 -23.79 8.00
CA ALA A 156 -14.47 -24.76 8.31
C ALA A 156 -14.13 -25.56 9.56
N LYS A 157 -12.89 -26.05 9.68
CA LYS A 157 -12.43 -26.73 10.91
C LYS A 157 -12.39 -25.78 12.11
N VAL A 158 -11.95 -24.53 11.91
CA VAL A 158 -11.95 -23.51 12.98
C VAL A 158 -13.38 -23.32 13.50
N ARG A 159 -14.36 -23.09 12.63
CA ARG A 159 -15.77 -22.92 13.03
C ARG A 159 -16.38 -24.15 13.70
N ALA A 160 -15.98 -25.36 13.31
CA ALA A 160 -16.49 -26.59 13.87
C ALA A 160 -15.90 -26.95 15.25
N SER A 161 -14.81 -26.31 15.65
CA SER A 161 -14.10 -26.62 16.89
C SER A 161 -14.57 -25.75 18.06
N SER A 162 -15.00 -26.38 19.15
CA SER A 162 -15.36 -25.70 20.41
C SER A 162 -14.20 -24.90 21.03
N ALA A 163 -12.95 -25.24 20.69
CA ALA A 163 -11.77 -24.52 21.19
C ALA A 163 -11.76 -23.04 20.78
N TYR A 164 -12.44 -22.66 19.68
CA TYR A 164 -12.48 -21.29 19.17
C TYR A 164 -13.83 -20.59 19.40
N ALA A 165 -14.74 -21.22 20.14
CA ALA A 165 -16.10 -20.69 20.34
C ALA A 165 -16.12 -19.24 20.85
N ALA A 166 -15.17 -18.85 21.72
CA ALA A 166 -15.06 -17.47 22.23
C ALA A 166 -14.63 -16.45 21.16
N ALA A 167 -14.01 -16.91 20.06
CA ALA A 167 -13.60 -16.06 18.96
C ALA A 167 -14.64 -15.98 17.83
N LEU A 168 -15.75 -16.70 17.94
CA LEU A 168 -16.80 -16.80 16.94
C LEU A 168 -18.05 -15.99 17.35
N ASP A 169 -18.83 -15.59 16.37
CA ASP A 169 -20.16 -15.03 16.58
C ASP A 169 -21.23 -15.99 16.08
N ALA A 170 -22.02 -16.56 17.02
CA ALA A 170 -23.04 -17.58 16.73
C ALA A 170 -22.54 -18.74 15.82
N GLY A 171 -21.29 -19.18 16.06
CA GLY A 171 -20.63 -20.23 15.28
C GLY A 171 -20.03 -19.77 13.95
N SER A 172 -20.12 -18.49 13.64
CA SER A 172 -19.48 -17.86 12.46
C SER A 172 -18.18 -17.15 12.88
N ASP A 173 -17.16 -17.24 12.05
CA ASP A 173 -15.93 -16.44 12.17
C ASP A 173 -15.99 -15.14 11.34
N ASN A 174 -17.17 -14.75 10.85
CA ASN A 174 -17.34 -13.46 10.19
C ASN A 174 -17.12 -12.32 11.20
N GLY A 175 -16.22 -11.40 10.86
CA GLY A 175 -15.76 -10.36 11.77
C GLY A 175 -14.65 -10.78 12.73
N SER A 176 -14.31 -12.07 12.83
CA SER A 176 -13.18 -12.52 13.64
C SER A 176 -11.87 -12.04 13.06
N ILE A 177 -10.93 -11.73 13.94
CA ILE A 177 -9.60 -11.20 13.62
C ILE A 177 -8.61 -12.34 13.68
N TYR A 178 -8.06 -12.69 12.53
CA TYR A 178 -6.94 -13.63 12.42
C TYR A 178 -5.63 -12.87 12.40
N HIS A 179 -4.63 -13.39 13.14
CA HIS A 179 -3.31 -12.82 13.23
C HIS A 179 -2.27 -13.85 12.87
N PHE A 180 -1.49 -13.58 11.83
CA PHE A 180 -0.33 -14.37 11.46
C PHE A 180 0.93 -13.69 11.96
N ASN A 181 1.61 -14.32 12.93
CA ASN A 181 2.87 -13.85 13.49
C ASN A 181 4.01 -14.72 12.94
N TYR A 182 5.04 -14.06 12.40
CA TYR A 182 6.13 -14.77 11.73
C TYR A 182 7.43 -13.96 11.74
N THR A 183 8.53 -14.60 11.42
CA THR A 183 9.78 -13.92 11.10
C THR A 183 9.75 -13.55 9.63
N ALA A 184 9.64 -12.26 9.32
CA ALA A 184 9.70 -11.75 7.96
C ALA A 184 11.14 -11.61 7.47
N SER A 185 11.31 -11.57 6.15
CA SER A 185 12.59 -11.31 5.49
C SER A 185 12.44 -10.28 4.37
N ASP A 186 13.57 -9.73 3.92
CA ASP A 186 13.65 -8.87 2.76
C ASP A 186 12.83 -7.57 2.88
N PRO A 187 13.07 -6.74 3.92
CA PRO A 187 12.37 -5.47 4.06
C PRO A 187 12.69 -4.54 2.89
N LYS A 188 11.69 -3.76 2.50
CA LYS A 188 11.79 -2.79 1.40
C LYS A 188 11.75 -1.37 1.95
N PRO A 189 12.63 -0.48 1.49
CA PRO A 189 12.61 0.94 1.89
C PRO A 189 11.47 1.68 1.17
N MET A 190 10.26 1.58 1.72
CA MET A 190 9.04 2.14 1.11
C MET A 190 9.10 3.65 0.88
N GLY A 191 9.89 4.37 1.68
CA GLY A 191 10.15 5.80 1.49
C GLY A 191 10.76 6.19 0.15
N LEU A 192 11.36 5.25 -0.59
CA LEU A 192 11.83 5.48 -1.96
C LEU A 192 10.71 5.89 -2.91
N GLY A 193 9.45 5.56 -2.61
CA GLY A 193 8.31 6.03 -3.37
C GLY A 193 8.18 7.56 -3.39
N PHE A 194 8.53 8.23 -2.30
CA PHE A 194 8.58 9.70 -2.25
C PHE A 194 9.71 10.26 -3.12
N LEU A 195 10.90 9.66 -3.03
CA LEU A 195 12.04 10.06 -3.84
C LEU A 195 11.78 9.92 -5.33
N ALA A 196 11.22 8.78 -5.75
CA ALA A 196 10.94 8.52 -7.15
C ALA A 196 9.95 9.51 -7.75
N VAL A 197 8.86 9.83 -7.04
CA VAL A 197 7.89 10.82 -7.51
C VAL A 197 8.51 12.22 -7.54
N ARG A 198 9.24 12.62 -6.49
CA ARG A 198 9.97 13.89 -6.47
C ARG A 198 10.90 14.04 -7.67
N ASP A 199 11.74 13.04 -7.89
CA ASP A 199 12.79 13.11 -8.92
C ASP A 199 12.19 13.01 -10.33
N LEU A 200 11.11 12.23 -10.53
CA LEU A 200 10.37 12.18 -11.79
C LEU A 200 9.78 13.55 -12.15
N ILE A 201 9.08 14.18 -11.22
CA ILE A 201 8.44 15.46 -11.49
C ILE A 201 9.47 16.57 -11.65
N SER A 202 10.53 16.58 -10.86
CA SER A 202 11.64 17.49 -11.00
C SER A 202 12.31 17.34 -12.38
N PHE A 203 12.55 16.12 -12.83
CA PHE A 203 13.06 15.84 -14.17
C PHE A 203 12.15 16.42 -15.26
N LEU A 204 10.84 16.08 -15.22
CA LEU A 204 9.89 16.54 -16.23
C LEU A 204 9.79 18.07 -16.29
N LYS A 205 9.89 18.74 -15.14
CA LYS A 205 9.75 20.21 -15.04
C LYS A 205 11.01 20.97 -15.42
N TYR A 206 12.19 20.46 -15.07
CA TYR A 206 13.41 21.26 -15.09
C TYR A 206 14.52 20.75 -16.00
N GLU A 207 14.56 19.44 -16.31
CA GLU A 207 15.71 18.86 -16.98
C GLU A 207 15.44 18.64 -18.49
N LYS A 208 16.49 18.64 -19.29
CA LYS A 208 16.43 18.34 -20.74
C LYS A 208 16.65 16.86 -21.03
N VAL A 209 17.49 16.24 -20.23
CA VAL A 209 17.86 14.82 -20.35
C VAL A 209 17.95 14.19 -18.95
N ASP A 210 17.75 12.88 -18.87
CA ASP A 210 18.00 12.13 -17.64
C ASP A 210 19.50 11.78 -17.46
N LEU A 211 19.81 11.06 -16.37
CA LEU A 211 21.19 10.64 -16.05
C LEU A 211 21.77 9.65 -17.07
N GLN A 212 20.96 9.00 -17.87
CA GLN A 212 21.35 8.08 -18.95
C GLN A 212 21.41 8.76 -20.32
N GLY A 213 21.10 10.05 -20.39
CA GLY A 213 21.07 10.82 -21.63
C GLY A 213 19.77 10.74 -22.43
N ASN A 214 18.72 10.11 -21.89
CA ASN A 214 17.42 10.07 -22.56
C ASN A 214 16.74 11.44 -22.48
N ALA A 215 16.16 11.87 -23.61
CA ALA A 215 15.50 13.16 -23.70
C ALA A 215 14.23 13.23 -22.82
N ASN A 216 14.03 14.35 -22.15
CA ASN A 216 12.77 14.66 -21.51
C ASN A 216 11.73 15.03 -22.58
N PRO A 217 10.63 14.26 -22.73
CA PRO A 217 9.66 14.47 -23.80
C PRO A 217 8.87 15.77 -23.69
N VAL A 218 8.90 16.43 -22.54
CA VAL A 218 8.20 17.69 -22.26
C VAL A 218 9.14 18.83 -21.88
N ALA A 219 10.43 18.70 -22.17
CA ALA A 219 11.45 19.69 -21.81
C ALA A 219 11.08 21.12 -22.25
N GLY A 220 11.12 22.05 -21.30
CA GLY A 220 10.83 23.46 -21.55
C GLY A 220 9.35 23.82 -21.72
N ASN A 221 8.45 22.84 -21.67
CA ASN A 221 7.01 23.08 -21.85
C ASN A 221 6.21 23.04 -20.54
N ILE A 222 6.84 22.68 -19.43
CA ILE A 222 6.16 22.57 -18.13
C ILE A 222 6.51 23.80 -17.29
N THR A 223 5.52 24.65 -17.05
CA THR A 223 5.62 25.83 -16.18
C THR A 223 5.03 25.58 -14.80
N THR A 224 3.97 24.76 -14.73
CA THR A 224 3.22 24.49 -13.50
C THR A 224 2.97 23.00 -13.34
N THR A 225 3.17 22.50 -12.16
CA THR A 225 2.95 21.09 -11.81
C THR A 225 1.94 20.97 -10.67
N LEU A 226 0.91 20.16 -10.89
CA LEU A 226 -0.15 19.91 -9.92
C LEU A 226 -0.18 18.43 -9.58
N ALA A 227 -0.36 18.11 -8.30
CA ALA A 227 -0.56 16.75 -7.85
C ALA A 227 -1.98 16.55 -7.34
N THR A 228 -2.58 15.42 -7.68
CA THR A 228 -3.83 14.96 -7.07
C THR A 228 -3.69 13.52 -6.62
N GLY A 229 -4.27 13.21 -5.48
CA GLY A 229 -4.30 11.87 -4.92
C GLY A 229 -5.58 11.65 -4.13
N ILE A 230 -6.20 10.48 -4.28
CA ILE A 230 -7.46 10.15 -3.63
C ILE A 230 -7.23 9.11 -2.55
N SER A 231 -7.86 9.29 -1.37
CA SER A 231 -7.81 8.36 -0.25
C SER A 231 -6.36 8.07 0.18
N GLN A 232 -5.84 6.88 -0.03
CA GLN A 232 -4.47 6.51 0.30
C GLN A 232 -3.43 7.38 -0.42
N SER A 233 -3.62 7.71 -1.68
CA SER A 233 -2.76 8.64 -2.42
C SER A 233 -2.93 10.09 -1.95
N GLY A 234 -4.08 10.46 -1.39
CA GLY A 234 -4.25 11.73 -0.67
C GLY A 234 -3.41 11.78 0.61
N ARG A 235 -3.36 10.69 1.39
CA ARG A 235 -2.46 10.56 2.55
C ARG A 235 -0.99 10.64 2.14
N TYR A 236 -0.64 9.97 1.04
CA TYR A 236 0.70 10.06 0.48
C TYR A 236 1.10 11.51 0.17
N LEU A 237 0.24 12.30 -0.48
CA LEU A 237 0.53 13.71 -0.76
C LEU A 237 0.69 14.55 0.50
N ARG A 238 -0.09 14.29 1.56
CA ARG A 238 0.09 14.95 2.85
C ARG A 238 1.44 14.61 3.49
N ASP A 239 1.83 13.34 3.46
CA ASP A 239 3.13 12.90 3.97
C ASP A 239 4.29 13.42 3.10
N PHE A 240 4.08 13.53 1.77
CA PHE A 240 5.04 14.11 0.85
C PHE A 240 5.40 15.55 1.23
N LEU A 241 4.39 16.36 1.55
CA LEU A 241 4.59 17.72 2.07
C LEU A 241 5.30 17.71 3.43
N TRP A 242 4.74 16.96 4.38
CA TRP A 242 5.23 16.93 5.76
C TRP A 242 6.68 16.45 5.87
N LEU A 243 7.07 15.47 5.04
CA LEU A 243 8.43 14.93 5.02
C LEU A 243 9.42 15.80 4.21
N GLY A 244 8.95 16.89 3.58
CA GLY A 244 9.80 17.84 2.85
C GLY A 244 10.16 17.42 1.43
N PHE A 245 9.44 16.44 0.84
CA PHE A 245 9.70 15.98 -0.52
C PHE A 245 9.25 16.94 -1.63
N ASN A 246 8.52 18.01 -1.28
CA ASN A 246 8.13 19.02 -2.29
C ASN A 246 9.29 19.94 -2.71
N THR A 247 10.47 19.65 -2.24
CA THR A 247 11.70 20.33 -2.63
C THR A 247 12.70 19.31 -3.18
N ASP A 248 13.25 19.55 -4.36
CA ASP A 248 14.25 18.68 -4.97
C ASP A 248 15.67 18.92 -4.42
N LYS A 249 16.66 18.20 -4.95
CA LYS A 249 18.05 18.31 -4.51
C LYS A 249 18.69 19.67 -4.78
N GLN A 250 18.14 20.45 -5.71
CA GLN A 250 18.56 21.81 -6.06
C GLN A 250 17.68 22.87 -5.36
N LEU A 251 16.89 22.48 -4.36
CA LEU A 251 15.97 23.34 -3.62
C LEU A 251 14.88 23.99 -4.50
N ARG A 252 14.52 23.34 -5.63
CA ARG A 252 13.44 23.78 -6.51
C ARG A 252 12.12 23.14 -6.11
N THR A 253 11.03 23.86 -6.30
CA THR A 253 9.67 23.38 -5.99
C THR A 253 9.24 22.27 -6.96
N VAL A 254 8.85 21.12 -6.43
CA VAL A 254 8.40 19.97 -7.22
C VAL A 254 6.98 20.18 -7.71
N PHE A 255 6.02 20.36 -6.81
CA PHE A 255 4.63 20.65 -7.13
C PHE A 255 4.26 22.07 -6.71
N ASP A 256 3.69 22.83 -7.63
CA ASP A 256 3.18 24.19 -7.36
C ASP A 256 1.83 24.15 -6.63
N GLY A 257 1.08 23.06 -6.79
CA GLY A 257 -0.17 22.83 -6.07
C GLY A 257 -0.46 21.36 -5.83
N MET A 258 -1.12 21.06 -4.72
CA MET A 258 -1.52 19.69 -4.36
C MET A 258 -2.97 19.63 -3.91
N LEU A 259 -3.68 18.62 -4.39
CA LEU A 259 -5.06 18.32 -4.05
C LEU A 259 -5.18 16.93 -3.43
N PRO A 260 -4.94 16.79 -2.12
CA PRO A 260 -5.09 15.53 -1.40
C PRO A 260 -6.56 15.26 -1.08
N LEU A 261 -7.27 14.61 -1.98
CA LEU A 261 -8.69 14.32 -1.84
C LEU A 261 -8.90 13.13 -0.88
N VAL A 262 -9.81 13.29 0.07
CA VAL A 262 -10.19 12.25 1.05
C VAL A 262 -8.96 11.63 1.73
N GLY A 263 -7.92 12.44 1.96
CA GLY A 263 -6.63 11.97 2.48
C GLY A 263 -6.65 11.54 3.95
N GLY A 264 -7.60 12.08 4.74
CA GLY A 264 -7.64 11.82 6.17
C GLY A 264 -6.36 12.24 6.90
N SER A 265 -6.25 11.90 8.18
CA SER A 265 -5.10 12.21 9.04
C SER A 265 -4.13 11.05 9.26
N ARG A 266 -4.44 9.86 8.75
CA ARG A 266 -3.54 8.70 8.79
C ARG A 266 -2.26 8.96 8.01
N LYS A 267 -1.15 8.47 8.56
CA LYS A 267 0.15 8.45 7.89
C LYS A 267 0.28 7.22 6.97
N THR A 268 1.21 7.29 6.03
CA THR A 268 1.53 6.16 5.15
C THR A 268 2.51 5.16 5.77
N TYR A 269 3.15 5.53 6.88
CA TYR A 269 4.08 4.69 7.64
C TYR A 269 5.19 4.06 6.80
N THR A 270 5.73 4.80 5.85
CA THR A 270 6.75 4.29 4.93
C THR A 270 8.13 4.11 5.55
N ASN A 271 8.37 4.67 6.75
CA ASN A 271 9.68 4.65 7.41
C ASN A 271 9.77 3.61 8.55
N TYR A 272 9.18 2.46 8.36
CA TYR A 272 9.27 1.32 9.28
C TYR A 272 9.97 0.17 8.58
N ARG A 273 10.70 -0.68 9.33
CA ARG A 273 11.43 -1.84 8.77
C ARG A 273 10.49 -2.77 7.98
N TRP A 274 9.32 -3.04 8.52
CA TRP A 274 8.27 -3.88 7.91
C TRP A 274 7.09 -3.00 7.50
N SER A 275 7.38 -1.93 6.76
CA SER A 275 6.39 -0.96 6.32
C SER A 275 5.37 -1.59 5.37
N LYS A 276 4.09 -1.33 5.62
CA LYS A 276 2.95 -1.87 4.88
C LYS A 276 1.96 -0.75 4.55
N PRO A 277 2.32 0.20 3.67
CA PRO A 277 1.44 1.33 3.35
C PRO A 277 0.05 0.90 2.90
N GLY A 278 -0.05 -0.24 2.21
CA GLY A 278 -1.32 -0.81 1.76
C GLY A 278 -2.19 -1.34 2.90
N ASP A 279 -1.59 -1.96 3.90
CA ASP A 279 -2.26 -2.47 5.08
C ASP A 279 -2.76 -1.33 5.99
N TYR A 280 -1.87 -0.40 6.31
CA TYR A 280 -2.19 0.73 7.18
C TYR A 280 -3.23 1.70 6.61
N SER A 281 -3.56 1.57 5.35
CA SER A 281 -4.63 2.35 4.74
C SER A 281 -6.02 1.84 5.08
N ARG A 282 -6.15 0.62 5.57
CA ARG A 282 -7.42 -0.05 5.86
C ARG A 282 -7.71 -0.04 7.35
N GLN A 283 -8.87 0.45 7.72
CA GLN A 283 -9.27 0.56 9.12
C GLN A 283 -9.63 -0.79 9.74
N GLN A 284 -9.95 -1.79 8.91
CA GLN A 284 -10.44 -3.07 9.38
C GLN A 284 -9.34 -4.14 9.47
N GLU A 285 -8.13 -3.88 8.98
CA GLU A 285 -7.14 -4.93 8.74
C GLU A 285 -5.89 -4.84 9.62
N THR A 286 -5.72 -3.77 10.38
CA THR A 286 -4.66 -3.72 11.39
C THR A 286 -5.03 -2.82 12.55
N HIS A 287 -4.86 -3.34 13.77
CA HIS A 287 -5.12 -2.65 15.02
C HIS A 287 -3.82 -2.30 15.76
N TYR A 288 -2.66 -2.61 15.18
CA TYR A 288 -1.35 -2.40 15.82
C TYR A 288 -0.70 -1.08 15.47
N THR A 289 -1.08 -0.50 14.35
CA THR A 289 -0.52 0.78 13.94
C THR A 289 -1.45 1.89 14.38
N PRO A 290 -0.95 2.91 15.09
CA PRO A 290 -1.75 4.07 15.43
C PRO A 290 -2.35 4.67 14.17
N GLY A 291 -3.65 4.90 14.17
CA GLY A 291 -4.33 5.43 12.99
C GLY A 291 -3.86 6.83 12.65
N ASP A 292 -4.46 7.81 13.29
CA ASP A 292 -4.14 9.21 13.06
C ASP A 292 -2.96 9.66 13.90
N GLN A 293 -2.06 10.42 13.30
CA GLN A 293 -0.88 10.94 13.99
C GLN A 293 -0.67 12.42 13.66
N PHE A 294 -0.28 13.18 14.68
CA PHE A 294 0.12 14.57 14.53
C PHE A 294 1.32 14.71 13.56
N PRO A 295 1.37 15.77 12.72
CA PRO A 295 0.44 16.90 12.62
C PRO A 295 -0.82 16.59 11.81
N PHE A 296 -1.96 17.17 12.23
CA PHE A 296 -3.25 17.02 11.56
C PHE A 296 -3.56 18.17 10.61
N ALA A 297 -3.03 19.36 10.91
CA ALA A 297 -3.27 20.59 10.14
C ALA A 297 -2.15 20.89 9.14
N PHE A 298 -2.48 21.69 8.11
CA PHE A 298 -1.48 22.23 7.20
C PHE A 298 -0.62 23.31 7.88
N SER A 299 -1.25 24.19 8.66
CA SER A 299 -0.54 25.20 9.47
C SER A 299 0.19 24.56 10.63
N THR A 300 1.25 25.24 11.08
CA THR A 300 1.99 24.84 12.30
C THR A 300 1.14 25.14 13.52
N ILE A 301 0.86 24.12 14.31
CA ILE A 301 0.12 24.20 15.57
C ILE A 301 0.85 23.40 16.65
N THR A 302 0.55 23.69 17.91
CA THR A 302 1.02 22.88 19.04
C THR A 302 -0.07 21.89 19.44
N ASP A 303 0.28 20.60 19.46
CA ASP A 303 -0.60 19.56 19.96
C ASP A 303 -0.76 19.68 21.47
N PRO A 304 -1.99 19.90 21.97
CA PRO A 304 -2.21 20.12 23.41
C PRO A 304 -1.93 18.89 24.28
N LEU A 305 -1.93 17.69 23.68
CA LEU A 305 -1.71 16.44 24.43
C LEU A 305 -0.22 16.10 24.55
N THR A 306 0.55 16.30 23.49
CA THR A 306 1.98 15.91 23.46
C THR A 306 2.94 17.08 23.58
N GLY A 307 2.47 18.32 23.46
CA GLY A 307 3.29 19.53 23.42
C GLY A 307 4.12 19.69 22.14
N LYS A 308 4.00 18.80 21.18
CA LYS A 308 4.73 18.90 19.90
C LYS A 308 4.18 20.02 19.03
N THR A 309 5.07 20.79 18.44
CA THR A 309 4.72 21.86 17.49
C THR A 309 5.14 21.47 16.10
N ASP A 310 4.17 21.26 15.19
CA ASP A 310 4.39 20.84 13.80
C ASP A 310 3.21 21.20 12.89
N GLY A 311 3.41 21.06 11.58
CA GLY A 311 2.41 21.25 10.54
C GLY A 311 2.84 20.62 9.22
N LEU A 312 1.89 20.26 8.36
CA LEU A 312 2.20 19.60 7.08
C LEU A 312 3.01 20.50 6.13
N MET A 313 2.88 21.81 6.25
CA MET A 313 3.58 22.80 5.43
C MET A 313 4.72 23.51 6.20
N LYS A 314 5.22 22.92 7.26
CA LYS A 314 6.30 23.53 8.06
C LYS A 314 7.67 23.50 7.37
N LYS A 315 7.88 22.56 6.43
CA LYS A 315 9.16 22.36 5.73
C LYS A 315 9.11 22.88 4.31
#